data_3d93d30ce93912b067c2a610154b2803
#
_entry.id   3d93d30ce93912b067c2a610154b2803
#
_cell.length_a   1.000
_cell.length_b   1.000
_cell.length_c   1.000
_cell.angle_alpha   90.00
_cell.angle_beta   90.00
_cell.angle_gamma   90.00
#
_symmetry.space_group_name_H-M   'P 1'
#
loop_
_entity.id
_entity.type
_entity.pdbx_description
1 polymer ?
#
loop_
_entity_poly.entity_id
_entity_poly.type
_entity_poly.pdbx_seq_one_letter_code
_entity_poly.pdbx_strand_id
1 'polypeptide(L)'
;MNFCQFALLAIFGLSLAAPALAQNREFTLAALTKLAPAERQARILEGAKKEHGLVWYSSTTAEDALALTKKFHEQHPNIQINHFRSSSEKLLERILAESRANAFKADIVSLPELELSIMIKRKLLLRYEPLENAIYPPESKDPRGYWTGLYTSAWVPAHNTKQVGNDAAPKSYKDLLNPKWKGGIAMDNEPYNWYVVSLRYLESRDGREAALDFMKKLAAQQILWRKGHSLIGQLMSAGEFPLAAELQVRTVERAKAQGAPIDWTVLDGVIPISKVGAAITSTGANVHTSALFYDFLLSRAGMETIRASRRIPTRPDVTAPYLKPYKLLPFDPQVMDEFDKYVALFRDTFKPAQ
;
A
#
# COMPACT_ATOMS: atom_id res chain seq x y z
N MET A 1 -56.12 -11.49 -38.61
CA MET A 1 -55.46 -10.19 -38.79
C MET A 1 -54.29 -10.12 -37.85
N ASN A 2 -53.09 -10.08 -38.42
CA ASN A 2 -51.78 -10.14 -37.78
C ASN A 2 -51.46 -8.87 -36.98
N PHE A 3 -50.89 -9.05 -35.80
CA PHE A 3 -49.90 -8.11 -35.22
C PHE A 3 -49.29 -8.81 -34.00
N CYS A 4 -48.10 -9.32 -34.12
CA CYS A 4 -47.08 -9.46 -33.02
C CYS A 4 -45.86 -10.26 -33.57
N GLN A 5 -44.99 -9.55 -34.23
CA GLN A 5 -43.58 -9.96 -34.40
C GLN A 5 -42.80 -8.67 -34.62
N PHE A 6 -42.02 -8.27 -33.62
CA PHE A 6 -40.78 -7.46 -33.71
C PHE A 6 -40.47 -6.94 -32.31
N ALA A 7 -39.70 -7.67 -31.55
CA ALA A 7 -38.84 -7.12 -30.48
C ALA A 7 -38.02 -8.25 -29.84
N LEU A 8 -36.95 -8.68 -30.52
CA LEU A 8 -35.93 -9.55 -29.87
C LEU A 8 -34.64 -9.52 -30.70
N LEU A 9 -33.94 -8.40 -30.68
CA LEU A 9 -32.57 -8.31 -31.23
C LEU A 9 -31.88 -7.04 -30.72
N ALA A 10 -31.49 -6.98 -29.44
CA ALA A 10 -30.59 -5.93 -28.94
C ALA A 10 -30.03 -6.23 -27.54
N ILE A 11 -29.54 -7.44 -27.24
CA ILE A 11 -28.82 -7.71 -25.96
C ILE A 11 -27.59 -8.63 -26.17
N PHE A 12 -26.87 -8.54 -27.23
CA PHE A 12 -25.68 -9.37 -27.44
C PHE A 12 -24.38 -8.58 -27.72
N GLY A 13 -24.38 -7.25 -27.56
CA GLY A 13 -23.25 -6.40 -27.97
C GLY A 13 -22.25 -5.99 -26.89
N LEU A 14 -22.54 -6.15 -25.57
CA LEU A 14 -21.69 -5.57 -24.50
C LEU A 14 -20.67 -6.54 -23.88
N SER A 15 -20.73 -7.82 -24.14
CA SER A 15 -19.89 -8.81 -23.43
C SER A 15 -18.48 -9.02 -24.02
N LEU A 16 -18.19 -8.49 -25.22
CA LEU A 16 -16.92 -8.70 -25.91
C LEU A 16 -15.96 -7.52 -25.85
N ALA A 17 -16.39 -6.35 -25.40
CA ALA A 17 -15.57 -5.12 -25.43
C ALA A 17 -14.48 -5.08 -24.35
N ALA A 18 -14.73 -5.57 -23.15
CA ALA A 18 -13.77 -5.51 -22.05
C ALA A 18 -12.50 -6.37 -22.27
N PRO A 19 -12.58 -7.63 -22.72
CA PRO A 19 -11.39 -8.42 -23.02
C PRO A 19 -10.57 -7.85 -24.19
N ALA A 20 -11.22 -7.30 -25.21
CA ALA A 20 -10.55 -6.66 -26.34
C ALA A 20 -9.77 -5.39 -25.92
N LEU A 21 -10.31 -4.60 -25.01
CA LEU A 21 -9.65 -3.41 -24.47
C LEU A 21 -8.40 -3.80 -23.65
N ALA A 22 -8.51 -4.77 -22.76
CA ALA A 22 -7.38 -5.28 -21.98
C ALA A 22 -6.26 -5.82 -22.85
N GLN A 23 -6.60 -6.60 -23.89
CA GLN A 23 -5.64 -7.14 -24.85
C GLN A 23 -4.92 -6.05 -25.65
N ASN A 24 -5.62 -5.00 -26.08
CA ASN A 24 -5.03 -3.87 -26.77
C ASN A 24 -4.06 -3.09 -25.87
N ARG A 25 -4.42 -2.86 -24.60
CA ARG A 25 -3.55 -2.21 -23.61
C ARG A 25 -2.28 -3.03 -23.35
N GLU A 26 -2.42 -4.33 -23.14
CA GLU A 26 -1.28 -5.24 -22.92
C GLU A 26 -0.34 -5.22 -24.14
N PHE A 27 -0.88 -5.28 -25.35
CA PHE A 27 -0.10 -5.18 -26.58
C PHE A 27 0.64 -3.84 -26.69
N THR A 28 -0.03 -2.72 -26.37
CA THR A 28 0.57 -1.38 -26.39
C THR A 28 1.72 -1.27 -25.39
N LEU A 29 1.53 -1.71 -24.13
CA LEU A 29 2.58 -1.68 -23.10
C LEU A 29 3.77 -2.57 -23.49
N ALA A 30 3.50 -3.77 -24.01
CA ALA A 30 4.54 -4.68 -24.48
C ALA A 30 5.34 -4.11 -25.66
N ALA A 31 4.67 -3.39 -26.57
CA ALA A 31 5.34 -2.69 -27.67
C ALA A 31 6.23 -1.55 -27.17
N LEU A 32 5.71 -0.72 -26.23
CA LEU A 32 6.48 0.36 -25.61
C LEU A 32 7.73 -0.16 -24.88
N THR A 33 7.61 -1.28 -24.16
CA THR A 33 8.75 -1.86 -23.40
C THR A 33 9.90 -2.31 -24.28
N LYS A 34 9.64 -2.62 -25.56
CA LYS A 34 10.67 -3.03 -26.54
C LYS A 34 11.45 -1.88 -27.16
N LEU A 35 10.97 -0.65 -27.03
CA LEU A 35 11.62 0.53 -27.60
C LEU A 35 12.84 0.96 -26.78
N ALA A 36 13.79 1.60 -27.44
CA ALA A 36 14.87 2.30 -26.77
C ALA A 36 14.31 3.42 -25.85
N PRO A 37 14.96 3.74 -24.71
CA PRO A 37 14.40 4.65 -23.70
C PRO A 37 13.90 5.98 -24.25
N ALA A 38 14.65 6.64 -25.13
CA ALA A 38 14.27 7.93 -25.71
C ALA A 38 13.06 7.83 -26.64
N GLU A 39 13.02 6.81 -27.49
CA GLU A 39 11.89 6.55 -28.39
C GLU A 39 10.64 6.17 -27.59
N ARG A 40 10.78 5.32 -26.57
CA ARG A 40 9.72 4.94 -25.65
C ARG A 40 9.10 6.15 -24.99
N GLN A 41 9.94 7.04 -24.42
CA GLN A 41 9.47 8.28 -23.80
C GLN A 41 8.72 9.18 -24.79
N ALA A 42 9.23 9.35 -25.99
CA ALA A 42 8.56 10.15 -27.02
C ALA A 42 7.19 9.57 -27.39
N ARG A 43 7.07 8.25 -27.57
CA ARG A 43 5.79 7.57 -27.88
C ARG A 43 4.80 7.68 -26.73
N ILE A 44 5.25 7.51 -25.49
CA ILE A 44 4.40 7.69 -24.29
C ILE A 44 3.85 9.12 -24.26
N LEU A 45 4.69 10.14 -24.43
CA LEU A 45 4.28 11.53 -24.43
C LEU A 45 3.31 11.87 -25.57
N GLU A 46 3.54 11.36 -26.76
CA GLU A 46 2.63 11.56 -27.91
C GLU A 46 1.24 10.96 -27.62
N GLY A 47 1.19 9.74 -27.08
CA GLY A 47 -0.06 9.07 -26.74
C GLY A 47 -0.79 9.77 -25.58
N ALA A 48 -0.07 10.14 -24.52
CA ALA A 48 -0.64 10.80 -23.35
C ALA A 48 -1.29 12.16 -23.66
N LYS A 49 -0.77 12.91 -24.66
CA LYS A 49 -1.39 14.15 -25.14
C LYS A 49 -2.80 13.93 -25.71
N LYS A 50 -3.13 12.74 -26.18
CA LYS A 50 -4.43 12.39 -26.75
C LYS A 50 -5.41 11.87 -25.69
N GLU A 51 -4.91 11.42 -24.54
CA GLU A 51 -5.69 10.78 -23.47
C GLU A 51 -6.15 11.76 -22.37
N HIS A 52 -5.46 12.89 -22.19
CA HIS A 52 -5.80 14.02 -21.30
C HIS A 52 -5.83 13.76 -19.79
N GLY A 53 -5.76 12.52 -19.31
CA GLY A 53 -5.79 12.26 -17.87
C GLY A 53 -5.80 10.78 -17.52
N LEU A 54 -5.86 10.49 -16.22
CA LEU A 54 -5.99 9.12 -15.70
C LEU A 54 -6.74 9.07 -14.36
N VAL A 55 -7.20 7.89 -13.98
CA VAL A 55 -7.79 7.57 -12.69
C VAL A 55 -6.80 6.73 -11.88
N TRP A 56 -6.40 7.26 -10.73
CA TRP A 56 -5.46 6.61 -9.80
C TRP A 56 -6.16 6.20 -8.50
N TYR A 57 -6.27 4.90 -8.26
CA TYR A 57 -6.76 4.36 -6.99
C TYR A 57 -5.58 4.04 -6.08
N SER A 58 -5.57 4.55 -4.85
CA SER A 58 -4.48 4.26 -3.94
C SER A 58 -4.84 4.32 -2.46
N SER A 59 -4.05 3.60 -1.64
CA SER A 59 -4.04 3.75 -0.19
C SER A 59 -3.10 4.86 0.29
N THR A 60 -2.43 5.56 -0.62
CA THR A 60 -1.60 6.73 -0.33
C THR A 60 -2.46 7.85 0.27
N THR A 61 -1.97 8.56 1.28
CA THR A 61 -2.73 9.65 1.88
C THR A 61 -3.01 10.76 0.86
N ALA A 62 -4.12 11.47 1.04
CA ALA A 62 -4.50 12.56 0.12
C ALA A 62 -3.40 13.63 -0.02
N GLU A 63 -2.71 13.95 1.08
CA GLU A 63 -1.62 14.91 1.10
C GLU A 63 -0.40 14.43 0.30
N ASP A 64 0.02 13.17 0.47
CA ASP A 64 1.14 12.61 -0.28
C ASP A 64 0.80 12.46 -1.77
N ALA A 65 -0.45 12.07 -2.09
CA ALA A 65 -0.93 12.01 -3.46
C ALA A 65 -0.97 13.40 -4.12
N LEU A 66 -1.41 14.42 -3.38
CA LEU A 66 -1.39 15.81 -3.85
C LEU A 66 0.03 16.29 -4.14
N ALA A 67 1.00 15.97 -3.26
CA ALA A 67 2.41 16.31 -3.46
C ALA A 67 2.98 15.67 -4.74
N LEU A 68 2.69 14.37 -4.96
CA LEU A 68 3.08 13.64 -6.16
C LEU A 68 2.43 14.23 -7.42
N THR A 69 1.12 14.49 -7.37
CA THR A 69 0.38 15.08 -8.50
C THR A 69 0.91 16.48 -8.84
N LYS A 70 1.15 17.30 -7.82
CA LYS A 70 1.75 18.64 -8.02
C LYS A 70 3.11 18.54 -8.69
N LYS A 71 3.96 17.61 -8.21
CA LYS A 71 5.30 17.39 -8.80
C LYS A 71 5.22 16.90 -10.25
N PHE A 72 4.28 16.02 -10.55
CA PHE A 72 4.02 15.56 -11.91
C PHE A 72 3.57 16.71 -12.84
N HIS A 73 2.67 17.57 -12.35
CA HIS A 73 2.14 18.70 -13.11
C HIS A 73 3.19 19.78 -13.44
N GLU A 74 4.33 19.83 -12.74
CA GLU A 74 5.44 20.72 -13.12
C GLU A 74 5.95 20.44 -14.55
N GLN A 75 5.87 19.19 -15.00
CA GLN A 75 6.28 18.76 -16.34
C GLN A 75 5.10 18.49 -17.28
N HIS A 76 3.94 18.14 -16.72
CA HIS A 76 2.75 17.70 -17.47
C HIS A 76 1.47 18.42 -17.01
N PRO A 77 1.39 19.77 -17.11
CA PRO A 77 0.30 20.56 -16.52
C PRO A 77 -1.08 20.26 -17.10
N ASN A 78 -1.14 19.75 -18.33
CA ASN A 78 -2.38 19.51 -19.06
C ASN A 78 -2.97 18.09 -18.81
N ILE A 79 -2.29 17.23 -18.03
CA ILE A 79 -2.75 15.86 -17.77
C ILE A 79 -3.44 15.82 -16.42
N GLN A 80 -4.73 15.51 -16.38
CA GLN A 80 -5.49 15.43 -15.14
C GLN A 80 -5.25 14.10 -14.41
N ILE A 81 -5.00 14.16 -13.10
CA ILE A 81 -4.90 13.00 -12.24
C ILE A 81 -6.09 12.95 -11.29
N ASN A 82 -7.03 12.05 -11.55
CA ASN A 82 -8.20 11.82 -10.70
C ASN A 82 -7.86 10.78 -9.63
N HIS A 83 -7.46 11.24 -8.45
CA HIS A 83 -7.07 10.37 -7.35
C HIS A 83 -8.26 9.96 -6.49
N PHE A 84 -8.47 8.65 -6.33
CA PHE A 84 -9.40 8.09 -5.37
C PHE A 84 -8.65 7.36 -4.25
N ARG A 85 -8.91 7.77 -3.00
CA ARG A 85 -8.25 7.25 -1.81
C ARG A 85 -9.20 6.47 -0.91
N SER A 86 -8.78 5.27 -0.45
CA SER A 86 -9.41 4.53 0.65
C SER A 86 -8.35 3.78 1.46
N SER A 87 -8.73 3.05 2.53
CA SER A 87 -7.83 2.02 3.09
C SER A 87 -7.61 0.91 2.06
N SER A 88 -6.49 0.18 2.19
CA SER A 88 -6.12 -0.86 1.21
C SER A 88 -7.18 -1.94 1.07
N GLU A 89 -7.73 -2.38 2.18
CA GLU A 89 -8.77 -3.42 2.26
C GLU A 89 -10.06 -2.97 1.56
N LYS A 90 -10.58 -1.79 1.93
CA LYS A 90 -11.79 -1.22 1.31
C LYS A 90 -11.60 -0.90 -0.17
N LEU A 91 -10.37 -0.50 -0.53
CA LEU A 91 -10.07 -0.23 -1.92
C LEU A 91 -10.05 -1.53 -2.74
N LEU A 92 -9.48 -2.61 -2.20
CA LEU A 92 -9.53 -3.93 -2.82
C LEU A 92 -10.97 -4.44 -2.95
N GLU A 93 -11.79 -4.35 -1.88
CA GLU A 93 -13.21 -4.72 -1.92
C GLU A 93 -13.96 -3.97 -3.04
N ARG A 94 -13.74 -2.66 -3.13
CA ARG A 94 -14.30 -1.83 -4.19
C ARG A 94 -13.84 -2.27 -5.58
N ILE A 95 -12.54 -2.47 -5.78
CA ILE A 95 -11.96 -2.91 -7.07
C ILE A 95 -12.60 -4.24 -7.49
N LEU A 96 -12.72 -5.19 -6.57
CA LEU A 96 -13.31 -6.50 -6.86
C LEU A 96 -14.82 -6.39 -7.16
N ALA A 97 -15.54 -5.51 -6.47
CA ALA A 97 -16.96 -5.26 -6.75
C ALA A 97 -17.17 -4.58 -8.12
N GLU A 98 -16.40 -3.52 -8.40
CA GLU A 98 -16.42 -2.83 -9.70
C GLU A 98 -16.02 -3.77 -10.85
N SER A 99 -15.02 -4.64 -10.63
CA SER A 99 -14.59 -5.63 -11.62
C SER A 99 -15.67 -6.65 -11.94
N ARG A 100 -16.38 -7.17 -10.91
CA ARG A 100 -17.53 -8.07 -11.13
C ARG A 100 -18.67 -7.40 -11.91
N ALA A 101 -18.86 -6.10 -11.70
CA ALA A 101 -19.86 -5.31 -12.40
C ALA A 101 -19.40 -4.76 -13.77
N ASN A 102 -18.17 -5.11 -14.24
CA ASN A 102 -17.50 -4.53 -15.42
C ASN A 102 -17.45 -2.97 -15.36
N ALA A 103 -17.32 -2.41 -14.16
CA ALA A 103 -17.32 -0.97 -13.88
C ALA A 103 -15.97 -0.46 -13.35
N PHE A 104 -14.96 -1.33 -13.24
CA PHE A 104 -13.62 -0.96 -12.79
C PHE A 104 -12.91 -0.12 -13.85
N LYS A 105 -12.58 1.14 -13.52
CA LYS A 105 -12.04 2.13 -14.47
C LYS A 105 -10.71 2.76 -14.03
N ALA A 106 -10.12 2.31 -12.95
CA ALA A 106 -8.81 2.85 -12.58
C ALA A 106 -7.76 2.49 -13.65
N ASP A 107 -6.90 3.44 -13.98
CA ASP A 107 -5.77 3.28 -14.89
C ASP A 107 -4.54 2.78 -14.16
N ILE A 108 -4.32 3.27 -12.94
CA ILE A 108 -3.21 2.89 -12.05
C ILE A 108 -3.77 2.61 -10.66
N VAL A 109 -3.14 1.65 -9.99
CA VAL A 109 -3.33 1.42 -8.56
C VAL A 109 -2.00 1.56 -7.81
N SER A 110 -2.07 2.01 -6.54
CA SER A 110 -0.94 1.92 -5.62
C SER A 110 -1.43 1.33 -4.30
N LEU A 111 -1.09 0.05 -4.09
CA LEU A 111 -1.58 -0.79 -3.01
C LEU A 111 -0.43 -1.61 -2.41
N PRO A 112 -0.57 -2.12 -1.18
CA PRO A 112 0.36 -3.09 -0.63
C PRO A 112 0.45 -4.36 -1.49
N GLU A 113 1.59 -5.03 -1.41
CA GLU A 113 1.94 -6.21 -2.21
C GLU A 113 0.94 -7.36 -2.09
N LEU A 114 0.25 -7.47 -0.96
CA LEU A 114 -0.82 -8.43 -0.75
C LEU A 114 -2.00 -8.18 -1.71
N GLU A 115 -2.57 -6.97 -1.68
CA GLU A 115 -3.71 -6.59 -2.51
C GLU A 115 -3.35 -6.68 -4.00
N LEU A 116 -2.13 -6.27 -4.36
CA LEU A 116 -1.62 -6.41 -5.73
C LEU A 116 -1.56 -7.87 -6.18
N SER A 117 -1.16 -8.78 -5.30
CA SER A 117 -1.12 -10.22 -5.58
C SER A 117 -2.53 -10.79 -5.84
N ILE A 118 -3.54 -10.37 -5.06
CA ILE A 118 -4.93 -10.74 -5.31
C ILE A 118 -5.39 -10.21 -6.67
N MET A 119 -5.04 -8.96 -7.01
CA MET A 119 -5.36 -8.38 -8.30
C MET A 119 -4.69 -9.13 -9.47
N ILE A 120 -3.44 -9.59 -9.30
CA ILE A 120 -2.74 -10.43 -10.29
C ILE A 120 -3.51 -11.74 -10.53
N LYS A 121 -3.89 -12.45 -9.46
CA LYS A 121 -4.69 -13.70 -9.54
C LYS A 121 -6.02 -13.50 -10.26
N ARG A 122 -6.61 -12.31 -10.13
CA ARG A 122 -7.85 -11.91 -10.80
C ARG A 122 -7.64 -11.33 -12.20
N LYS A 123 -6.40 -11.30 -12.72
CA LYS A 123 -6.03 -10.74 -14.03
C LYS A 123 -6.44 -9.27 -14.21
N LEU A 124 -6.35 -8.49 -13.12
CA LEU A 124 -6.72 -7.06 -13.10
C LEU A 124 -5.51 -6.14 -13.35
N LEU A 125 -4.29 -6.67 -13.44
CA LEU A 125 -3.07 -5.93 -13.67
C LEU A 125 -2.41 -6.32 -14.99
N LEU A 126 -1.71 -5.38 -15.61
CA LEU A 126 -0.90 -5.56 -16.80
C LEU A 126 0.59 -5.54 -16.45
N ARG A 127 1.38 -6.19 -17.30
CA ARG A 127 2.85 -6.15 -17.16
C ARG A 127 3.38 -4.87 -17.77
N TYR A 128 4.21 -4.19 -17.02
CA TYR A 128 4.95 -3.04 -17.50
C TYR A 128 6.21 -2.81 -16.68
N GLU A 129 7.35 -2.73 -17.35
CA GLU A 129 8.62 -2.41 -16.72
C GLU A 129 8.88 -0.92 -16.85
N PRO A 130 9.10 -0.18 -15.73
CA PRO A 130 9.39 1.25 -15.79
C PRO A 130 10.68 1.53 -16.55
N LEU A 131 10.84 2.76 -17.06
CA LEU A 131 12.05 3.19 -17.77
C LEU A 131 13.33 2.93 -16.97
N GLU A 132 13.29 3.13 -15.66
CA GLU A 132 14.42 2.95 -14.76
C GLU A 132 14.37 1.60 -13.98
N ASN A 133 13.78 0.55 -14.58
CA ASN A 133 13.58 -0.75 -13.93
C ASN A 133 14.87 -1.39 -13.37
N ALA A 134 16.01 -1.13 -13.99
CA ALA A 134 17.31 -1.69 -13.59
C ALA A 134 17.78 -1.18 -12.22
N ILE A 135 17.32 -0.02 -11.78
CA ILE A 135 17.67 0.55 -10.46
C ILE A 135 16.98 -0.19 -9.30
N TYR A 136 15.82 -0.79 -9.57
CA TYR A 136 15.03 -1.46 -8.54
C TYR A 136 15.55 -2.88 -8.29
N PRO A 137 15.93 -3.20 -7.04
CA PRO A 137 16.37 -4.56 -6.71
C PRO A 137 15.21 -5.55 -6.80
N PRO A 138 15.52 -6.86 -7.02
CA PRO A 138 14.49 -7.88 -7.22
C PRO A 138 13.41 -7.92 -6.14
N GLU A 139 13.79 -7.72 -4.88
CA GLU A 139 12.88 -7.71 -3.73
C GLU A 139 11.93 -6.50 -3.71
N SER A 140 12.15 -5.49 -4.55
CA SER A 140 11.32 -4.28 -4.64
C SER A 140 10.30 -4.32 -5.77
N LYS A 141 10.13 -5.45 -6.45
CA LYS A 141 9.22 -5.57 -7.60
C LYS A 141 8.68 -7.00 -7.76
N ASP A 142 7.55 -7.12 -8.45
CA ASP A 142 7.05 -8.43 -8.88
C ASP A 142 7.98 -9.02 -9.94
N PRO A 143 8.46 -10.27 -9.80
CA PRO A 143 9.40 -10.88 -10.74
C PRO A 143 8.80 -11.08 -12.15
N ARG A 144 7.48 -11.01 -12.30
CA ARG A 144 6.76 -11.13 -13.56
C ARG A 144 6.44 -9.77 -14.20
N GLY A 145 6.79 -8.63 -13.53
CA GLY A 145 6.63 -7.28 -14.05
C GLY A 145 5.25 -6.67 -13.87
N TYR A 146 4.41 -7.15 -12.93
CA TYR A 146 3.08 -6.60 -12.69
C TYR A 146 3.08 -5.34 -11.83
N TRP A 147 4.06 -5.17 -10.93
CA TRP A 147 4.19 -3.99 -10.10
C TRP A 147 5.65 -3.70 -9.75
N THR A 148 5.94 -2.45 -9.45
CA THR A 148 7.21 -1.99 -8.86
C THR A 148 6.90 -1.22 -7.60
N GLY A 149 7.71 -1.41 -6.55
CA GLY A 149 7.55 -0.76 -5.27
C GLY A 149 7.68 0.74 -5.37
N LEU A 150 6.77 1.45 -4.74
CA LEU A 150 6.76 2.90 -4.61
C LEU A 150 7.37 3.33 -3.27
N TYR A 151 6.88 2.74 -2.18
CA TYR A 151 7.44 2.96 -0.85
C TYR A 151 7.22 1.75 0.05
N THR A 152 7.97 1.73 1.16
CA THR A 152 7.83 0.73 2.20
C THR A 152 7.03 1.32 3.37
N SER A 153 6.02 0.61 3.83
CA SER A 153 5.40 0.81 5.12
C SER A 153 6.17 0.02 6.16
N ALA A 154 6.50 0.65 7.28
CA ALA A 154 7.21 0.03 8.40
C ALA A 154 6.44 0.32 9.68
N TRP A 155 6.24 -0.68 10.51
CA TRP A 155 5.47 -0.57 11.75
C TRP A 155 6.38 -0.76 12.96
N VAL A 156 6.22 0.14 13.93
CA VAL A 156 7.00 0.20 15.15
C VAL A 156 6.09 0.52 16.34
N PRO A 157 6.43 0.10 17.56
CA PRO A 157 5.82 0.70 18.73
C PRO A 157 6.15 2.18 18.82
N ALA A 158 5.17 2.98 19.20
CA ALA A 158 5.35 4.40 19.44
C ALA A 158 4.84 4.79 20.81
N HIS A 159 5.41 5.84 21.39
CA HIS A 159 5.05 6.30 22.72
C HIS A 159 5.01 7.83 22.80
N ASN A 160 4.19 8.35 23.72
CA ASN A 160 4.20 9.76 24.06
C ASN A 160 5.36 10.03 25.02
N THR A 161 6.34 10.85 24.62
CA THR A 161 7.58 11.10 25.37
C THR A 161 7.37 11.89 26.67
N LYS A 162 6.21 12.53 26.87
CA LYS A 162 5.83 13.17 28.15
C LYS A 162 5.27 12.17 29.16
N GLN A 163 4.74 11.04 28.70
CA GLN A 163 4.14 10.01 29.56
C GLN A 163 5.06 8.82 29.76
N VAL A 164 5.89 8.50 28.76
CA VAL A 164 6.82 7.37 28.77
C VAL A 164 8.19 7.86 28.30
N GLY A 165 9.16 7.85 29.19
CA GLY A 165 10.55 8.16 28.82
C GLY A 165 11.13 7.09 27.89
N ASN A 166 12.09 7.46 27.06
CA ASN A 166 12.70 6.57 26.07
C ASN A 166 13.30 5.28 26.66
N ASP A 167 13.80 5.34 27.91
CA ASP A 167 14.35 4.17 28.59
C ASP A 167 13.26 3.20 29.07
N ALA A 168 12.05 3.71 29.34
CA ALA A 168 10.90 2.94 29.81
C ALA A 168 10.03 2.41 28.67
N ALA A 169 10.26 2.85 27.42
CA ALA A 169 9.53 2.40 26.24
C ALA A 169 9.85 0.94 25.90
N PRO A 170 8.90 0.16 25.34
CA PRO A 170 9.11 -1.23 24.98
C PRO A 170 10.27 -1.43 24.00
N LYS A 171 11.14 -2.41 24.28
CA LYS A 171 12.28 -2.80 23.40
C LYS A 171 12.20 -4.26 22.93
N SER A 172 11.24 -5.02 23.45
CA SER A 172 10.94 -6.39 23.03
C SER A 172 9.44 -6.61 22.90
N TYR A 173 9.04 -7.63 22.13
CA TYR A 173 7.62 -8.03 22.10
C TYR A 173 7.09 -8.34 23.50
N LYS A 174 7.90 -8.97 24.35
CA LYS A 174 7.51 -9.28 25.74
C LYS A 174 7.20 -8.03 26.55
N ASP A 175 7.86 -6.91 26.30
CA ASP A 175 7.63 -5.65 27.06
C ASP A 175 6.23 -5.08 26.82
N LEU A 176 5.58 -5.38 25.67
CA LEU A 176 4.20 -5.02 25.40
C LEU A 176 3.20 -5.72 26.33
N LEU A 177 3.61 -6.84 26.95
CA LEU A 177 2.78 -7.59 27.88
C LEU A 177 2.88 -7.11 29.33
N ASN A 178 3.71 -6.08 29.61
CA ASN A 178 3.85 -5.55 30.96
C ASN A 178 2.49 -5.00 31.43
N PRO A 179 2.01 -5.39 32.65
CA PRO A 179 0.73 -4.95 33.19
C PRO A 179 0.55 -3.44 33.28
N LYS A 180 1.66 -2.67 33.36
CA LYS A 180 1.61 -1.20 33.35
C LYS A 180 0.97 -0.60 32.11
N TRP A 181 0.93 -1.35 31.00
CA TRP A 181 0.34 -0.91 29.73
C TRP A 181 -1.14 -1.24 29.59
N LYS A 182 -1.73 -1.98 30.52
CA LYS A 182 -3.13 -2.44 30.42
C LYS A 182 -4.09 -1.26 30.29
N GLY A 183 -4.87 -1.23 29.21
CA GLY A 183 -5.77 -0.13 28.88
C GLY A 183 -5.08 1.14 28.37
N GLY A 184 -3.76 1.08 28.11
CA GLY A 184 -2.96 2.20 27.60
C GLY A 184 -2.32 1.95 26.22
N ILE A 185 -2.58 0.81 25.58
CA ILE A 185 -2.05 0.48 24.26
C ILE A 185 -3.09 0.75 23.18
N ALA A 186 -2.78 1.62 22.22
CA ALA A 186 -3.60 1.81 21.02
C ALA A 186 -3.11 0.94 19.85
N MET A 187 -4.05 0.50 19.01
CA MET A 187 -3.78 -0.19 17.74
C MET A 187 -4.80 0.22 16.69
N ASP A 188 -4.44 0.07 15.42
CA ASP A 188 -5.39 0.15 14.31
C ASP A 188 -6.38 -1.03 14.37
N ASN A 189 -7.62 -0.82 14.02
CA ASN A 189 -8.63 -1.88 14.01
C ASN A 189 -8.45 -2.89 12.86
N GLU A 190 -7.60 -2.61 11.87
CA GLU A 190 -7.31 -3.48 10.72
C GLU A 190 -5.78 -3.60 10.45
N PRO A 191 -4.93 -3.97 11.44
CA PRO A 191 -3.48 -3.98 11.30
C PRO A 191 -2.97 -5.29 10.67
N TYR A 192 -3.69 -5.83 9.67
CA TYR A 192 -3.46 -7.20 9.16
C TYR A 192 -2.04 -7.43 8.65
N ASN A 193 -1.46 -6.47 7.92
CA ASN A 193 -0.09 -6.60 7.42
C ASN A 193 0.93 -6.70 8.57
N TRP A 194 0.83 -5.83 9.58
CA TRP A 194 1.66 -5.91 10.77
C TRP A 194 1.46 -7.24 11.51
N TYR A 195 0.20 -7.64 11.71
CA TYR A 195 -0.16 -8.86 12.43
C TYR A 195 0.48 -10.10 11.79
N VAL A 196 0.32 -10.25 10.48
CA VAL A 196 0.86 -11.40 9.75
C VAL A 196 2.38 -11.44 9.84
N VAL A 197 3.06 -10.32 9.56
CA VAL A 197 4.53 -10.28 9.59
C VAL A 197 5.06 -10.53 11.00
N SER A 198 4.44 -9.92 12.03
CA SER A 198 4.85 -10.11 13.43
C SER A 198 4.57 -11.53 13.92
N LEU A 199 3.41 -12.11 13.59
CA LEU A 199 3.07 -13.47 13.96
C LEU A 199 4.05 -14.49 13.32
N ARG A 200 4.33 -14.36 12.02
CA ARG A 200 5.29 -15.22 11.32
C ARG A 200 6.70 -15.12 11.90
N TYR A 201 7.13 -13.92 12.24
CA TYR A 201 8.40 -13.73 12.93
C TYR A 201 8.44 -14.44 14.27
N LEU A 202 7.41 -14.27 15.10
CA LEU A 202 7.30 -14.93 16.40
C LEU A 202 7.20 -16.46 16.24
N GLU A 203 6.44 -16.95 15.26
CA GLU A 203 6.36 -18.37 14.93
C GLU A 203 7.75 -18.96 14.57
N SER A 204 8.54 -18.23 13.78
CA SER A 204 9.88 -18.69 13.39
C SER A 204 10.88 -18.67 14.53
N ARG A 205 10.71 -17.80 15.53
CA ARG A 205 11.60 -17.63 16.67
C ARG A 205 11.25 -18.56 17.84
N ASP A 206 9.98 -18.58 18.20
CA ASP A 206 9.49 -19.18 19.46
C ASP A 206 8.57 -20.40 19.25
N GLY A 207 8.18 -20.66 18.01
CA GLY A 207 7.20 -21.67 17.65
C GLY A 207 5.75 -21.16 17.64
N ARG A 208 4.88 -21.86 16.90
CA ARG A 208 3.49 -21.41 16.63
C ARG A 208 2.66 -21.22 17.90
N GLU A 209 2.76 -22.15 18.86
CA GLU A 209 1.97 -22.09 20.09
C GLU A 209 2.32 -20.86 20.93
N ALA A 210 3.62 -20.59 21.13
CA ALA A 210 4.11 -19.45 21.88
C ALA A 210 3.75 -18.11 21.17
N ALA A 211 3.82 -18.07 19.84
CA ALA A 211 3.44 -16.90 19.06
C ALA A 211 1.94 -16.56 19.20
N LEU A 212 1.07 -17.58 19.14
CA LEU A 212 -0.37 -17.39 19.34
C LEU A 212 -0.72 -17.02 20.79
N ASP A 213 -0.03 -17.59 21.77
CA ASP A 213 -0.18 -17.22 23.19
C ASP A 213 0.22 -15.75 23.41
N PHE A 214 1.33 -15.30 22.80
CA PHE A 214 1.72 -13.91 22.83
C PHE A 214 0.60 -12.99 22.30
N MET A 215 0.03 -13.30 21.14
CA MET A 215 -1.04 -12.48 20.54
C MET A 215 -2.29 -12.42 21.43
N LYS A 216 -2.67 -13.54 22.06
CA LYS A 216 -3.77 -13.60 23.04
C LYS A 216 -3.49 -12.73 24.27
N LYS A 217 -2.25 -12.78 24.80
CA LYS A 217 -1.84 -11.96 25.94
C LYS A 217 -1.80 -10.47 25.60
N LEU A 218 -1.38 -10.12 24.38
CA LEU A 218 -1.44 -8.75 23.89
C LEU A 218 -2.90 -8.27 23.78
N ALA A 219 -3.79 -9.08 23.25
CA ALA A 219 -5.22 -8.76 23.21
C ALA A 219 -5.82 -8.53 24.60
N ALA A 220 -5.37 -9.29 25.61
CA ALA A 220 -5.79 -9.15 27.02
C ALA A 220 -5.30 -7.84 27.68
N GLN A 221 -4.43 -7.06 27.07
CA GLN A 221 -4.02 -5.73 27.52
C GLN A 221 -5.12 -4.66 27.37
N GLN A 222 -6.34 -5.01 26.94
CA GLN A 222 -7.44 -4.06 26.74
C GLN A 222 -7.09 -2.96 25.75
N ILE A 223 -6.83 -3.40 24.51
CA ILE A 223 -6.38 -2.53 23.42
C ILE A 223 -7.38 -1.42 23.12
N LEU A 224 -6.87 -0.20 22.94
CA LEU A 224 -7.62 0.99 22.51
C LEU A 224 -7.67 1.04 20.98
N TRP A 225 -8.75 0.55 20.39
CA TRP A 225 -8.93 0.50 18.95
C TRP A 225 -9.19 1.87 18.35
N ARG A 226 -8.48 2.23 17.29
CA ARG A 226 -8.66 3.45 16.52
C ARG A 226 -8.61 3.14 15.03
N LYS A 227 -9.25 3.98 14.22
CA LYS A 227 -9.33 3.78 12.78
C LYS A 227 -8.25 4.58 12.05
N GLY A 228 -7.14 3.91 11.74
CA GLY A 228 -6.06 4.45 10.95
C GLY A 228 -4.92 5.09 11.76
N HIS A 229 -3.70 4.83 11.32
CA HIS A 229 -2.46 5.28 11.95
C HIS A 229 -2.35 6.81 12.10
N SER A 230 -2.95 7.59 11.18
CA SER A 230 -2.94 9.06 11.30
C SER A 230 -3.71 9.55 12.53
N LEU A 231 -4.87 8.96 12.81
CA LEU A 231 -5.66 9.26 14.00
C LEU A 231 -4.92 8.83 15.27
N ILE A 232 -4.34 7.62 15.28
CA ILE A 232 -3.53 7.14 16.41
C ILE A 232 -2.39 8.12 16.72
N GLY A 233 -1.65 8.56 15.71
CA GLY A 233 -0.55 9.51 15.89
C GLY A 233 -1.00 10.87 16.44
N GLN A 234 -2.15 11.39 16.00
CA GLN A 234 -2.74 12.63 16.50
C GLN A 234 -3.17 12.53 17.97
N LEU A 235 -3.91 11.47 18.31
CA LEU A 235 -4.41 11.24 19.67
C LEU A 235 -3.26 10.98 20.67
N MET A 236 -2.25 10.20 20.26
CA MET A 236 -1.03 9.99 21.03
C MET A 236 -0.28 11.31 21.26
N SER A 237 -0.13 12.15 20.22
CA SER A 237 0.50 13.47 20.34
C SER A 237 -0.23 14.38 21.32
N ALA A 238 -1.56 14.26 21.40
CA ALA A 238 -2.40 14.96 22.37
C ALA A 238 -2.35 14.36 23.79
N GLY A 239 -1.76 13.16 23.96
CA GLY A 239 -1.61 12.51 25.26
C GLY A 239 -2.78 11.62 25.68
N GLU A 240 -3.66 11.21 24.74
CA GLU A 240 -4.81 10.34 25.07
C GLU A 240 -4.38 8.95 25.59
N PHE A 241 -3.26 8.43 25.10
CA PHE A 241 -2.69 7.16 25.53
C PHE A 241 -1.16 7.18 25.44
N PRO A 242 -0.47 6.43 26.32
CA PRO A 242 0.98 6.44 26.42
C PRO A 242 1.68 5.66 25.31
N LEU A 243 1.03 4.63 24.73
CA LEU A 243 1.67 3.67 23.83
C LEU A 243 0.76 3.29 22.67
N ALA A 244 1.35 3.07 21.49
CA ALA A 244 0.77 2.29 20.41
C ALA A 244 1.65 1.07 20.15
N ALA A 245 1.06 -0.12 19.99
CA ALA A 245 1.83 -1.35 19.75
C ALA A 245 2.38 -1.41 18.32
N GLU A 246 1.67 -0.79 17.38
CA GLU A 246 2.06 -0.68 15.99
C GLU A 246 1.63 0.69 15.43
N LEU A 247 2.57 1.43 14.94
CA LEU A 247 2.32 2.70 14.27
C LEU A 247 3.28 2.82 13.09
N GLN A 248 2.83 3.39 11.98
CA GLN A 248 3.72 3.59 10.84
C GLN A 248 4.83 4.58 11.22
N VAL A 249 6.10 4.21 10.99
CA VAL A 249 7.28 5.05 11.25
C VAL A 249 7.09 6.46 10.69
N ARG A 250 6.58 6.58 9.46
CA ARG A 250 6.35 7.88 8.83
C ARG A 250 5.38 8.78 9.63
N THR A 251 4.37 8.18 10.29
CA THR A 251 3.40 8.93 11.11
C THR A 251 4.10 9.56 12.30
N VAL A 252 4.98 8.79 12.96
CA VAL A 252 5.78 9.28 14.08
C VAL A 252 6.80 10.32 13.61
N GLU A 253 7.58 10.03 12.58
CA GLU A 253 8.61 10.94 12.04
C GLU A 253 8.03 12.29 11.59
N ARG A 254 6.82 12.25 11.01
CA ARG A 254 6.11 13.47 10.62
C ARG A 254 5.68 14.30 11.82
N ALA A 255 5.08 13.66 12.83
CA ALA A 255 4.64 14.33 14.04
C ALA A 255 5.84 14.88 14.83
N LYS A 256 6.95 14.14 14.94
CA LYS A 256 8.21 14.63 15.52
C LYS A 256 8.72 15.87 14.80
N ALA A 257 8.72 15.88 13.47
CA ALA A 257 9.15 17.04 12.68
C ALA A 257 8.26 18.29 12.91
N GLN A 258 7.04 18.10 13.38
CA GLN A 258 6.11 19.16 13.77
C GLN A 258 6.18 19.52 15.27
N GLY A 259 7.14 18.94 16.01
CA GLY A 259 7.35 19.20 17.44
C GLY A 259 6.42 18.41 18.38
N ALA A 260 5.71 17.40 17.88
CA ALA A 260 4.86 16.56 18.73
C ALA A 260 5.71 15.71 19.70
N PRO A 261 5.26 15.51 20.95
CA PRO A 261 5.98 14.75 21.97
C PRO A 261 5.76 13.25 21.79
N ILE A 262 6.14 12.70 20.64
CA ILE A 262 6.08 11.26 20.36
C ILE A 262 7.41 10.76 19.83
N ASP A 263 7.72 9.51 20.13
CA ASP A 263 8.87 8.80 19.56
C ASP A 263 8.53 7.33 19.31
N TRP A 264 9.43 6.60 18.69
CA TRP A 264 9.27 5.19 18.42
C TRP A 264 10.45 4.37 18.91
N THR A 265 10.19 3.06 19.10
CA THR A 265 11.19 2.07 19.46
C THR A 265 11.14 0.89 18.50
N VAL A 266 12.05 -0.06 18.68
CA VAL A 266 12.11 -1.28 17.88
C VAL A 266 12.07 -2.48 18.81
N LEU A 267 11.20 -3.44 18.52
CA LEU A 267 11.08 -4.67 19.28
C LEU A 267 12.08 -5.70 18.77
N ASP A 268 12.91 -6.24 19.67
CA ASP A 268 13.87 -7.32 19.38
C ASP A 268 14.80 -7.01 18.18
N GLY A 269 15.05 -5.72 17.88
CA GLY A 269 15.92 -5.27 16.78
C GLY A 269 15.32 -5.45 15.38
N VAL A 270 14.04 -5.77 15.24
CA VAL A 270 13.38 -6.04 13.96
C VAL A 270 12.20 -5.09 13.69
N ILE A 271 11.98 -4.74 12.42
CA ILE A 271 10.87 -3.89 11.99
C ILE A 271 10.04 -4.62 10.94
N PRO A 272 8.77 -4.95 11.22
CA PRO A 272 7.82 -5.44 10.22
C PRO A 272 7.62 -4.42 9.11
N ILE A 273 7.71 -4.88 7.86
CA ILE A 273 7.51 -4.02 6.68
C ILE A 273 6.58 -4.68 5.66
N SER A 274 5.95 -3.85 4.85
CA SER A 274 5.28 -4.25 3.60
C SER A 274 5.52 -3.18 2.55
N LYS A 275 5.68 -3.59 1.30
CA LYS A 275 5.86 -2.66 0.18
C LYS A 275 4.50 -2.26 -0.38
N VAL A 276 4.38 -0.99 -0.69
CA VAL A 276 3.29 -0.47 -1.52
C VAL A 276 3.83 -0.31 -2.93
N GLY A 277 3.28 -1.08 -3.84
CA GLY A 277 3.65 -1.03 -5.25
C GLY A 277 2.70 -0.18 -6.07
N ALA A 278 3.21 0.38 -7.18
CA ALA A 278 2.40 0.90 -8.26
C ALA A 278 2.19 -0.17 -9.32
N ALA A 279 1.02 -0.19 -9.96
CA ALA A 279 0.68 -1.14 -11.01
C ALA A 279 -0.30 -0.54 -12.02
N ILE A 280 -0.16 -0.90 -13.30
CA ILE A 280 -1.08 -0.52 -14.37
C ILE A 280 -2.20 -1.56 -14.43
N THR A 281 -3.45 -1.12 -14.52
CA THR A 281 -4.61 -2.00 -14.54
C THR A 281 -4.95 -2.49 -15.96
N SER A 282 -5.69 -3.60 -16.03
CA SER A 282 -6.18 -4.14 -17.30
C SER A 282 -7.41 -3.40 -17.87
N THR A 283 -8.08 -2.55 -17.07
CA THR A 283 -9.41 -2.00 -17.39
C THR A 283 -9.44 -0.49 -17.64
N GLY A 284 -8.39 0.25 -17.27
CA GLY A 284 -8.30 1.69 -17.52
C GLY A 284 -8.38 2.05 -19.01
N ALA A 285 -8.67 3.30 -19.33
CA ALA A 285 -8.79 3.77 -20.71
C ALA A 285 -7.50 4.40 -21.26
N ASN A 286 -6.61 4.87 -20.38
CA ASN A 286 -5.53 5.80 -20.71
C ASN A 286 -4.16 5.13 -20.58
N VAL A 287 -3.78 4.30 -21.56
CA VAL A 287 -2.59 3.43 -21.46
C VAL A 287 -1.27 4.19 -21.49
N HIS A 288 -1.16 5.24 -22.31
CA HIS A 288 0.08 6.03 -22.40
C HIS A 288 0.22 6.94 -21.19
N THR A 289 -0.87 7.57 -20.74
CA THR A 289 -0.86 8.38 -19.52
C THR A 289 -0.59 7.51 -18.29
N SER A 290 -1.07 6.28 -18.28
CA SER A 290 -0.72 5.29 -17.24
C SER A 290 0.78 5.03 -17.22
N ALA A 291 1.39 4.73 -18.37
CA ALA A 291 2.83 4.50 -18.47
C ALA A 291 3.63 5.74 -18.04
N LEU A 292 3.22 6.94 -18.48
CA LEU A 292 3.86 8.20 -18.14
C LEU A 292 3.84 8.47 -16.63
N PHE A 293 2.67 8.34 -16.02
CA PHE A 293 2.53 8.59 -14.58
C PHE A 293 3.20 7.49 -13.74
N TYR A 294 3.16 6.24 -14.19
CA TYR A 294 3.86 5.14 -13.57
C TYR A 294 5.38 5.37 -13.57
N ASP A 295 5.97 5.73 -14.73
CA ASP A 295 7.39 6.04 -14.85
C ASP A 295 7.78 7.26 -13.98
N PHE A 296 6.90 8.28 -13.88
CA PHE A 296 7.11 9.42 -12.97
C PHE A 296 7.11 8.99 -11.50
N LEU A 297 6.11 8.19 -11.07
CA LEU A 297 6.04 7.72 -9.68
C LEU A 297 7.33 7.00 -9.26
N LEU A 298 7.93 6.26 -10.18
CA LEU A 298 9.13 5.46 -9.97
C LEU A 298 10.43 6.18 -10.34
N SER A 299 10.35 7.39 -10.87
CA SER A 299 11.51 8.22 -11.16
C SER A 299 12.16 8.75 -9.89
N ARG A 300 13.39 9.27 -10.01
CA ARG A 300 14.07 9.94 -8.90
C ARG A 300 13.21 11.08 -8.32
N ALA A 301 12.58 11.91 -9.15
CA ALA A 301 11.74 13.02 -8.72
C ALA A 301 10.50 12.56 -7.92
N GLY A 302 9.81 11.51 -8.39
CA GLY A 302 8.71 10.87 -7.66
C GLY A 302 9.15 10.33 -6.31
N MET A 303 10.28 9.61 -6.26
CA MET A 303 10.81 9.03 -5.03
C MET A 303 11.34 10.07 -4.04
N GLU A 304 11.92 11.18 -4.50
CA GLU A 304 12.30 12.29 -3.63
C GLU A 304 11.07 12.97 -3.02
N THR A 305 9.96 13.06 -3.75
CA THR A 305 8.67 13.52 -3.23
C THR A 305 8.13 12.57 -2.15
N ILE A 306 8.23 11.26 -2.37
CA ILE A 306 7.91 10.23 -1.36
C ILE A 306 8.76 10.41 -0.11
N ARG A 307 10.08 10.60 -0.25
CA ARG A 307 11.00 10.83 0.88
C ARG A 307 10.67 12.12 1.63
N ALA A 308 10.36 13.20 0.91
CA ALA A 308 9.97 14.48 1.52
C ALA A 308 8.71 14.35 2.38
N SER A 309 7.79 13.44 2.03
CA SER A 309 6.61 13.08 2.83
C SER A 309 6.91 12.16 4.02
N ARG A 310 8.19 11.96 4.37
CA ARG A 310 8.67 11.06 5.45
C ARG A 310 8.33 9.59 5.20
N ARG A 311 8.06 9.19 3.96
CA ARG A 311 7.96 7.78 3.58
C ARG A 311 9.33 7.20 3.28
N ILE A 312 9.39 5.89 3.17
CA ILE A 312 10.58 5.11 2.86
C ILE A 312 10.53 4.71 1.39
N PRO A 313 11.21 5.42 0.48
CA PRO A 313 11.22 5.05 -0.93
C PRO A 313 11.82 3.65 -1.13
N THR A 314 11.34 2.92 -2.13
CA THR A 314 11.92 1.63 -2.50
C THR A 314 13.14 1.77 -3.43
N ARG A 315 13.35 2.93 -3.98
CA ARG A 315 14.48 3.25 -4.85
C ARG A 315 15.77 3.40 -4.03
N PRO A 316 16.82 2.60 -4.24
CA PRO A 316 17.99 2.54 -3.37
C PRO A 316 18.84 3.81 -3.29
N ASP A 317 18.85 4.61 -4.38
CA ASP A 317 19.57 5.88 -4.45
C ASP A 317 18.81 7.07 -3.84
N VAL A 318 17.59 6.83 -3.31
CA VAL A 318 16.76 7.78 -2.57
C VAL A 318 16.45 7.19 -1.20
N THR A 319 17.33 7.35 -0.22
CA THR A 319 17.28 6.63 1.05
C THR A 319 16.51 7.35 2.16
N ALA A 320 15.94 6.57 3.09
CA ALA A 320 15.44 7.01 4.40
C ALA A 320 16.42 6.52 5.49
N PRO A 321 17.33 7.35 5.97
CA PRO A 321 18.48 6.91 6.78
C PRO A 321 18.12 6.36 8.16
N TYR A 322 16.93 6.69 8.70
CA TYR A 322 16.49 6.30 10.05
C TYR A 322 16.15 4.80 10.21
N LEU A 323 16.08 4.01 9.11
CA LEU A 323 15.85 2.56 9.19
C LEU A 323 17.13 1.71 9.05
N LYS A 324 18.25 2.29 8.69
CA LYS A 324 19.46 1.54 8.33
C LYS A 324 20.02 0.57 9.40
N PRO A 325 19.97 0.87 10.72
CA PRO A 325 20.55 -0.04 11.70
C PRO A 325 19.69 -1.26 12.05
N TYR A 326 18.46 -1.37 11.50
CA TYR A 326 17.49 -2.38 11.93
C TYR A 326 17.30 -3.47 10.87
N LYS A 327 17.02 -4.70 11.34
CA LYS A 327 16.61 -5.81 10.47
C LYS A 327 15.16 -5.61 10.05
N LEU A 328 14.94 -5.48 8.75
CA LEU A 328 13.61 -5.37 8.18
C LEU A 328 13.02 -6.77 7.96
N LEU A 329 11.78 -6.97 8.41
CA LEU A 329 11.01 -8.21 8.20
C LEU A 329 10.02 -7.98 7.06
N PRO A 330 10.29 -8.47 5.86
CA PRO A 330 9.38 -8.32 4.74
C PRO A 330 8.14 -9.19 4.90
N PHE A 331 7.08 -8.80 4.22
CA PHE A 331 5.91 -9.64 4.03
C PHE A 331 6.29 -10.89 3.22
N ASP A 332 5.87 -12.06 3.69
CA ASP A 332 6.12 -13.33 3.00
C ASP A 332 5.05 -13.57 1.92
N PRO A 333 5.41 -13.61 0.63
CA PRO A 333 4.45 -13.85 -0.43
C PRO A 333 3.68 -15.18 -0.31
N GLN A 334 4.24 -16.19 0.37
CA GLN A 334 3.57 -17.48 0.56
C GLN A 334 2.34 -17.39 1.45
N VAL A 335 2.27 -16.37 2.31
CA VAL A 335 1.12 -16.09 3.17
C VAL A 335 -0.11 -15.62 2.39
N MET A 336 0.07 -15.16 1.16
CA MET A 336 -1.02 -14.58 0.36
C MET A 336 -2.15 -15.55 0.08
N ASP A 337 -1.86 -16.85 -0.05
CA ASP A 337 -2.88 -17.88 -0.27
C ASP A 337 -3.71 -18.19 0.97
N GLU A 338 -3.20 -17.83 2.13
CA GLU A 338 -3.81 -18.08 3.44
C GLU A 338 -4.25 -16.79 4.17
N PHE A 339 -4.18 -15.64 3.50
CA PHE A 339 -4.42 -14.35 4.15
C PHE A 339 -5.78 -14.28 4.85
N ASP A 340 -6.84 -14.79 4.25
CA ASP A 340 -8.18 -14.82 4.87
C ASP A 340 -8.17 -15.57 6.21
N LYS A 341 -7.35 -16.61 6.33
CA LYS A 341 -7.16 -17.34 7.60
C LYS A 341 -6.49 -16.46 8.67
N TYR A 342 -5.50 -15.63 8.27
CA TYR A 342 -4.85 -14.70 9.19
C TYR A 342 -5.78 -13.56 9.61
N VAL A 343 -6.62 -13.06 8.70
CA VAL A 343 -7.65 -12.06 9.02
C VAL A 343 -8.65 -12.64 10.02
N ALA A 344 -9.14 -13.86 9.79
CA ALA A 344 -10.04 -14.55 10.71
C ALA A 344 -9.36 -14.75 12.07
N LEU A 345 -8.13 -15.26 12.08
CA LEU A 345 -7.36 -15.50 13.30
C LEU A 345 -7.12 -14.20 14.11
N PHE A 346 -6.83 -13.08 13.43
CA PHE A 346 -6.73 -11.78 14.07
C PHE A 346 -8.04 -11.36 14.73
N ARG A 347 -9.16 -11.44 13.99
CA ARG A 347 -10.48 -11.07 14.48
C ARG A 347 -10.92 -11.91 15.67
N ASP A 348 -10.67 -13.23 15.61
CA ASP A 348 -10.98 -14.14 16.71
C ASP A 348 -10.14 -13.87 17.97
N THR A 349 -8.86 -13.49 17.78
CA THR A 349 -7.92 -13.23 18.88
C THR A 349 -8.17 -11.87 19.53
N PHE A 350 -8.29 -10.82 18.74
CA PHE A 350 -8.31 -9.44 19.23
C PHE A 350 -9.72 -8.85 19.36
N LYS A 351 -10.70 -9.38 18.64
CA LYS A 351 -12.11 -8.89 18.64
C LYS A 351 -12.18 -7.36 18.58
N PRO A 352 -11.55 -6.72 17.58
CA PRO A 352 -11.56 -5.27 17.48
C PRO A 352 -12.99 -4.75 17.37
N ALA A 353 -13.27 -3.55 17.93
CA ALA A 353 -14.55 -2.89 17.75
C ALA A 353 -14.82 -2.64 16.26
N GLN A 354 -16.01 -2.95 15.79
CA GLN A 354 -16.44 -2.76 14.41
C GLN A 354 -16.68 -1.27 14.07
#